data_92bb0bc2308d90b7af0dd8a4739bb4bd
#
_entry.id   92bb0bc2308d90b7af0dd8a4739bb4bd
#
_cell.length_a   1.000
_cell.length_b   1.000
_cell.length_c   1.000
_cell.angle_alpha   90.00
_cell.angle_beta   90.00
_cell.angle_gamma   90.00
#
_symmetry.space_group_name_H-M   'P 1'
#
loop_
_entity.id
_entity.type
_entity.pdbx_description
1 polymer ?
#
loop_
_entity_poly.entity_id
_entity_poly.type
_entity_poly.pdbx_seq_one_letter_code
_entity_poly.pdbx_strand_id
1 'polypeptide(L)'
;MYKKSIFKKLALKYDTHMYSGINGILMKYCHKNLECFKGNNHYSKVLEIGPGTNSHIDYIKHKYDNYFIIDTSAPATEFYKDDNRINATLYDGIKIPYDNEFFDRIIISHVLEHISNPENFLFEMINKLKKGGLISISLPTDPGLLWRFGRLFTKYITIKKSYNISTRDFEYMMASEHINSIFNLITIIRYNFKGKILKEDFLPFKIKLIDINLFYNVHIVKS
;
A
#
# COMPACT_ATOMS: atom_id res chain seq x y z
N MET A 1 -13.31 -20.99 -9.40
CA MET A 1 -12.77 -21.01 -10.79
C MET A 1 -12.96 -19.67 -11.52
N TYR A 2 -14.15 -19.07 -11.54
CA TYR A 2 -14.48 -17.79 -12.18
C TYR A 2 -13.65 -16.60 -11.62
N LYS A 3 -13.53 -16.47 -10.29
CA LYS A 3 -12.73 -15.45 -9.61
C LYS A 3 -11.26 -15.43 -10.10
N LYS A 4 -10.58 -16.58 -10.15
CA LYS A 4 -9.17 -16.68 -10.61
C LYS A 4 -8.96 -16.22 -12.06
N SER A 5 -9.94 -16.43 -12.96
CA SER A 5 -9.81 -16.05 -14.37
C SER A 5 -9.94 -14.53 -14.57
N ILE A 6 -10.83 -13.86 -13.83
CA ILE A 6 -11.00 -12.41 -13.85
C ILE A 6 -9.75 -11.73 -13.29
N PHE A 7 -9.27 -12.17 -12.13
CA PHE A 7 -8.07 -11.61 -11.51
C PHE A 7 -6.84 -11.73 -12.39
N LYS A 8 -6.61 -12.92 -13.01
CA LYS A 8 -5.45 -13.12 -13.90
C LYS A 8 -5.45 -12.20 -15.12
N LYS A 9 -6.64 -11.86 -15.65
CA LYS A 9 -6.78 -10.93 -16.78
C LYS A 9 -6.55 -9.47 -16.39
N LEU A 10 -6.79 -9.13 -15.13
CA LEU A 10 -6.79 -7.76 -14.65
C LEU A 10 -5.49 -7.34 -13.97
N ALA A 11 -4.82 -8.23 -13.25
CA ALA A 11 -3.71 -7.89 -12.38
C ALA A 11 -2.62 -7.04 -13.07
N LEU A 12 -2.12 -7.48 -14.22
CA LEU A 12 -1.08 -6.74 -14.96
C LEU A 12 -1.59 -5.44 -15.61
N LYS A 13 -2.87 -5.40 -16.01
CA LYS A 13 -3.47 -4.20 -16.62
C LYS A 13 -3.93 -3.20 -15.56
N TYR A 14 -4.31 -3.67 -14.38
CA TYR A 14 -4.80 -2.83 -13.30
C TYR A 14 -3.68 -1.94 -12.76
N ASP A 15 -2.51 -2.48 -12.48
CA ASP A 15 -1.33 -1.72 -12.04
C ASP A 15 -0.97 -0.63 -13.06
N THR A 16 -0.86 -1.00 -14.33
CA THR A 16 -0.57 -0.03 -15.41
C THR A 16 -1.60 1.09 -15.46
N HIS A 17 -2.87 0.79 -15.21
CA HIS A 17 -3.94 1.78 -15.25
C HIS A 17 -3.96 2.68 -14.01
N MET A 18 -3.72 2.11 -12.83
CA MET A 18 -3.67 2.88 -11.58
C MET A 18 -2.51 3.89 -11.57
N TYR A 19 -1.43 3.60 -12.30
CA TYR A 19 -0.28 4.51 -12.43
C TYR A 19 -0.25 5.32 -13.73
N SER A 20 -1.35 5.37 -14.48
CA SER A 20 -1.50 6.18 -15.71
C SER A 20 -2.51 7.32 -15.55
N GLY A 21 -2.40 8.35 -16.41
CA GLY A 21 -3.33 9.48 -16.43
C GLY A 21 -3.48 10.19 -15.07
N ILE A 22 -4.70 10.59 -14.73
CA ILE A 22 -5.03 11.29 -13.48
C ILE A 22 -4.75 10.40 -12.26
N ASN A 23 -5.08 9.11 -12.33
CA ASN A 23 -4.81 8.16 -11.25
C ASN A 23 -3.30 8.10 -10.97
N GLY A 24 -2.46 8.04 -12.00
CA GLY A 24 -1.02 8.03 -11.85
C GLY A 24 -0.48 9.31 -11.18
N ILE A 25 -1.06 10.47 -11.47
CA ILE A 25 -0.70 11.72 -10.80
C ILE A 25 -1.05 11.66 -9.31
N LEU A 26 -2.24 11.15 -8.97
CA LEU A 26 -2.70 10.99 -7.59
C LEU A 26 -1.85 9.98 -6.81
N MET A 27 -1.51 8.84 -7.42
CA MET A 27 -0.63 7.83 -6.82
C MET A 27 0.77 8.38 -6.57
N LYS A 28 1.37 9.06 -7.54
CA LYS A 28 2.68 9.75 -7.39
C LYS A 28 2.64 10.79 -6.27
N TYR A 29 1.55 11.55 -6.19
CA TYR A 29 1.35 12.53 -5.10
C TYR A 29 1.28 11.83 -3.74
N CYS A 30 0.57 10.71 -3.64
CA CYS A 30 0.49 9.90 -2.44
C CYS A 30 1.86 9.40 -1.98
N HIS A 31 2.64 8.76 -2.88
CA HIS A 31 3.99 8.29 -2.60
C HIS A 31 4.93 9.43 -2.16
N LYS A 32 4.92 10.57 -2.87
CA LYS A 32 5.73 11.75 -2.49
C LYS A 32 5.37 12.29 -1.11
N ASN A 33 4.09 12.26 -0.72
CA ASN A 33 3.66 12.72 0.59
C ASN A 33 4.00 11.71 1.70
N LEU A 34 4.09 10.41 1.40
CA LEU A 34 4.55 9.40 2.34
C LEU A 34 6.02 9.63 2.76
N GLU A 35 6.80 10.38 1.98
CA GLU A 35 8.15 10.83 2.31
C GLU A 35 8.20 12.21 2.99
N CYS A 36 7.05 12.85 3.28
CA CYS A 36 6.99 14.15 3.93
C CYS A 36 6.83 14.03 5.45
N PHE A 37 7.82 13.45 6.13
CA PHE A 37 7.87 13.33 7.59
C PHE A 37 9.27 13.69 8.12
N LYS A 38 9.37 13.93 9.44
CA LYS A 38 10.66 14.07 10.12
C LYS A 38 11.08 12.67 10.60
N GLY A 39 12.00 12.05 9.87
CA GLY A 39 12.58 10.76 10.20
C GLY A 39 14.09 10.81 10.18
N ASN A 40 14.74 9.66 10.25
CA ASN A 40 16.17 9.54 10.10
C ASN A 40 16.58 9.85 8.64
N ASN A 41 17.76 10.41 8.46
CA ASN A 41 18.33 10.65 7.14
C ASN A 41 18.86 9.36 6.48
N HIS A 42 18.98 8.27 7.24
CA HIS A 42 19.48 6.98 6.79
C HIS A 42 18.76 5.85 7.53
N TYR A 43 18.26 4.89 6.75
CA TYR A 43 17.71 3.61 7.22
C TYR A 43 18.46 2.50 6.51
N SER A 44 19.27 1.71 7.24
CA SER A 44 20.15 0.72 6.61
C SER A 44 19.37 -0.35 5.83
N LYS A 45 18.29 -0.86 6.41
CA LYS A 45 17.45 -1.90 5.80
C LYS A 45 16.00 -1.41 5.70
N VAL A 46 15.52 -1.24 4.48
CA VAL A 46 14.13 -0.86 4.18
C VAL A 46 13.40 -2.04 3.57
N LEU A 47 12.20 -2.35 4.08
CA LEU A 47 11.29 -3.34 3.50
C LEU A 47 10.08 -2.63 2.91
N GLU A 48 9.72 -2.98 1.68
CA GLU A 48 8.42 -2.65 1.09
C GLU A 48 7.59 -3.93 0.91
N ILE A 49 6.31 -3.86 1.26
CA ILE A 49 5.40 -5.00 1.22
C ILE A 49 4.37 -4.79 0.12
N GLY A 50 4.24 -5.76 -0.78
CA GLY A 50 3.21 -5.81 -1.80
C GLY A 50 3.21 -4.65 -2.81
N PRO A 51 4.37 -4.20 -3.35
CA PRO A 51 4.41 -3.06 -4.27
C PRO A 51 3.81 -3.35 -5.65
N GLY A 52 3.46 -4.60 -5.97
CA GLY A 52 3.14 -4.96 -7.34
C GLY A 52 4.30 -4.66 -8.28
N THR A 53 4.05 -3.91 -9.36
CA THR A 53 5.08 -3.46 -10.32
C THR A 53 5.48 -1.98 -10.15
N ASN A 54 5.06 -1.33 -9.06
CA ASN A 54 5.26 0.11 -8.84
C ASN A 54 5.81 0.39 -7.45
N SER A 55 7.09 0.08 -7.25
CA SER A 55 7.78 0.24 -5.97
C SER A 55 7.88 1.71 -5.52
N HIS A 56 7.86 1.88 -4.21
CA HIS A 56 8.08 3.16 -3.55
C HIS A 56 9.56 3.63 -3.61
N ILE A 57 10.48 2.77 -4.02
CA ILE A 57 11.94 3.05 -4.06
C ILE A 57 12.28 4.36 -4.78
N ASP A 58 11.56 4.67 -5.87
CA ASP A 58 11.82 5.87 -6.68
C ASP A 58 11.36 7.19 -6.01
N TYR A 59 10.66 7.09 -4.88
CA TYR A 59 10.19 8.25 -4.09
C TYR A 59 11.00 8.47 -2.81
N ILE A 60 11.83 7.51 -2.41
CA ILE A 60 12.64 7.55 -1.18
C ILE A 60 13.50 8.83 -1.13
N LYS A 61 13.45 9.53 -0.01
CA LYS A 61 14.23 10.77 0.23
C LYS A 61 15.39 10.61 1.21
N HIS A 62 15.44 9.51 1.94
CA HIS A 62 16.54 9.20 2.84
C HIS A 62 17.55 8.26 2.17
N LYS A 63 18.74 8.10 2.74
CA LYS A 63 19.72 7.08 2.34
C LYS A 63 19.29 5.71 2.85
N TYR A 64 19.67 4.65 2.13
CA TYR A 64 19.52 3.26 2.56
C TYR A 64 20.70 2.43 2.02
N ASP A 65 21.00 1.29 2.68
CA ASP A 65 22.04 0.39 2.21
C ASP A 65 21.41 -0.77 1.43
N ASN A 66 20.26 -1.28 1.91
CA ASN A 66 19.57 -2.41 1.29
C ASN A 66 18.07 -2.13 1.23
N TYR A 67 17.47 -2.35 0.06
CA TYR A 67 16.03 -2.26 -0.16
C TYR A 67 15.47 -3.65 -0.48
N PHE A 68 14.54 -4.10 0.34
CA PHE A 68 13.88 -5.39 0.24
C PHE A 68 12.44 -5.21 -0.21
N ILE A 69 11.98 -6.10 -1.07
CA ILE A 69 10.58 -6.20 -1.49
C ILE A 69 10.10 -7.62 -1.19
N ILE A 70 8.90 -7.72 -0.63
CA ILE A 70 8.15 -8.98 -0.59
C ILE A 70 6.80 -8.82 -1.26
N ASP A 71 6.42 -9.79 -2.06
CA ASP A 71 5.11 -9.83 -2.72
C ASP A 71 4.60 -11.27 -2.79
N THR A 72 3.29 -11.47 -2.79
CA THR A 72 2.65 -12.79 -2.99
C THR A 72 2.49 -13.14 -4.45
N SER A 73 2.78 -12.21 -5.35
CA SER A 73 2.69 -12.33 -6.80
C SER A 73 4.07 -12.64 -7.41
N ALA A 74 4.24 -13.84 -7.95
CA ALA A 74 5.46 -14.20 -8.66
C ALA A 74 5.78 -13.25 -9.86
N PRO A 75 4.81 -12.80 -10.68
CA PRO A 75 5.07 -11.78 -11.69
C PRO A 75 5.58 -10.45 -11.12
N ALA A 76 5.13 -10.03 -9.94
CA ALA A 76 5.60 -8.80 -9.31
C ALA A 76 7.06 -8.94 -8.85
N THR A 77 7.44 -10.05 -8.22
CA THR A 77 8.83 -10.28 -7.81
C THR A 77 9.77 -10.45 -9.00
N GLU A 78 9.32 -11.14 -10.05
CA GLU A 78 10.08 -11.30 -11.29
C GLU A 78 10.34 -9.97 -12.01
N PHE A 79 9.42 -9.00 -11.89
CA PHE A 79 9.57 -7.66 -12.46
C PHE A 79 10.81 -6.93 -11.94
N TYR A 80 11.21 -7.18 -10.68
CA TYR A 80 12.36 -6.51 -10.04
C TYR A 80 13.66 -7.29 -10.10
N LYS A 81 13.71 -8.46 -10.73
CA LYS A 81 14.91 -9.33 -10.74
C LYS A 81 16.17 -8.67 -11.29
N ASP A 82 16.02 -7.77 -12.25
CA ASP A 82 17.13 -7.08 -12.92
C ASP A 82 17.44 -5.69 -12.31
N ASP A 83 16.72 -5.27 -11.26
CA ASP A 83 16.99 -4.03 -10.55
C ASP A 83 17.97 -4.27 -9.39
N ASN A 84 19.24 -3.94 -9.60
CA ASN A 84 20.32 -4.12 -8.63
C ASN A 84 20.13 -3.37 -7.31
N ARG A 85 19.17 -2.44 -7.23
CA ARG A 85 18.83 -1.73 -5.99
C ARG A 85 17.94 -2.55 -5.06
N ILE A 86 17.29 -3.62 -5.58
CA ILE A 86 16.16 -4.31 -4.95
C ILE A 86 16.49 -5.77 -4.69
N ASN A 87 16.21 -6.23 -3.48
CA ASN A 87 16.18 -7.64 -3.10
C ASN A 87 14.74 -8.12 -3.05
N ALA A 88 14.21 -8.65 -4.16
CA ALA A 88 12.83 -9.10 -4.24
C ALA A 88 12.66 -10.56 -3.80
N THR A 89 11.67 -10.84 -2.95
CA THR A 89 11.37 -12.18 -2.44
C THR A 89 9.87 -12.48 -2.57
N LEU A 90 9.56 -13.60 -3.21
CA LEU A 90 8.21 -14.16 -3.20
C LEU A 90 7.91 -14.77 -1.82
N TYR A 91 6.76 -14.44 -1.23
CA TYR A 91 6.35 -15.02 0.05
C TYR A 91 4.90 -15.54 -0.01
N ASP A 92 4.50 -16.34 0.96
CA ASP A 92 3.23 -17.06 0.98
C ASP A 92 2.02 -16.22 1.45
N GLY A 93 2.26 -14.98 1.89
CA GLY A 93 1.23 -14.11 2.46
C GLY A 93 0.89 -14.45 3.92
N ILE A 94 1.61 -15.38 4.55
CA ILE A 94 1.36 -15.86 5.91
C ILE A 94 2.45 -15.39 6.86
N LYS A 95 3.71 -15.68 6.52
CA LYS A 95 4.84 -15.37 7.39
C LYS A 95 5.89 -14.55 6.65
N ILE A 96 6.26 -13.42 7.22
CA ILE A 96 7.35 -12.60 6.69
C ILE A 96 8.69 -13.34 6.84
N PRO A 97 9.44 -13.60 5.73
CA PRO A 97 10.60 -14.49 5.71
C PRO A 97 11.89 -13.80 6.20
N TYR A 98 11.80 -13.02 7.27
CA TYR A 98 12.91 -12.31 7.90
C TYR A 98 12.85 -12.44 9.41
N ASP A 99 13.97 -12.25 10.09
CA ASP A 99 14.06 -12.26 11.55
C ASP A 99 13.36 -11.06 12.18
N ASN A 100 13.08 -11.14 13.47
CA ASN A 100 12.63 -10.00 14.24
C ASN A 100 13.76 -8.98 14.36
N GLU A 101 13.40 -7.70 14.48
CA GLU A 101 14.35 -6.59 14.60
C GLU A 101 15.38 -6.49 13.46
N PHE A 102 14.95 -6.87 12.25
CA PHE A 102 15.82 -6.88 11.08
C PHE A 102 15.80 -5.55 10.31
N PHE A 103 14.64 -4.87 10.25
CA PHE A 103 14.44 -3.67 9.44
C PHE A 103 14.50 -2.38 10.26
N ASP A 104 15.00 -1.32 9.64
CA ASP A 104 14.97 0.03 10.19
C ASP A 104 13.71 0.77 9.73
N ARG A 105 13.20 0.46 8.53
CA ARG A 105 11.95 1.01 7.98
C ARG A 105 11.14 -0.06 7.26
N ILE A 106 9.81 -0.03 7.44
CA ILE A 106 8.85 -0.84 6.67
C ILE A 106 7.86 0.09 5.99
N ILE A 107 7.58 -0.15 4.71
CA ILE A 107 6.65 0.61 3.88
C ILE A 107 5.51 -0.32 3.47
N ILE A 108 4.28 0.11 3.71
CA ILE A 108 3.04 -0.62 3.40
C ILE A 108 2.13 0.34 2.65
N SER A 109 2.08 0.22 1.32
CA SER A 109 1.28 1.12 0.49
C SER A 109 0.21 0.34 -0.25
N HIS A 110 -1.06 0.63 0.04
CA HIS A 110 -2.22 -0.02 -0.58
C HIS A 110 -2.22 -1.56 -0.44
N VAL A 111 -1.93 -2.06 0.77
CA VAL A 111 -1.89 -3.49 1.09
C VAL A 111 -2.83 -3.84 2.23
N LEU A 112 -2.90 -3.01 3.27
CA LEU A 112 -3.57 -3.36 4.52
C LEU A 112 -5.09 -3.52 4.35
N GLU A 113 -5.68 -2.87 3.35
CA GLU A 113 -7.08 -3.04 2.96
C GLU A 113 -7.40 -4.44 2.45
N HIS A 114 -6.41 -5.20 2.02
CA HIS A 114 -6.54 -6.57 1.51
C HIS A 114 -6.25 -7.66 2.56
N ILE A 115 -5.68 -7.29 3.70
CA ILE A 115 -5.23 -8.24 4.73
C ILE A 115 -6.39 -8.70 5.60
N SER A 116 -6.63 -10.01 5.69
CA SER A 116 -7.75 -10.58 6.46
C SER A 116 -7.68 -10.30 7.97
N ASN A 117 -6.48 -10.20 8.54
CA ASN A 117 -6.26 -9.82 9.94
C ASN A 117 -5.24 -8.68 10.02
N PRO A 118 -5.64 -7.42 9.79
CA PRO A 118 -4.73 -6.30 9.72
C PRO A 118 -4.06 -5.97 11.06
N GLU A 119 -4.71 -6.28 12.18
CA GLU A 119 -4.15 -6.06 13.52
C GLU A 119 -2.94 -6.97 13.77
N ASN A 120 -3.09 -8.28 13.58
CA ASN A 120 -2.00 -9.23 13.74
C ASN A 120 -0.86 -8.96 12.74
N PHE A 121 -1.20 -8.60 11.52
CA PHE A 121 -0.21 -8.22 10.51
C PHE A 121 0.61 -7.00 10.96
N LEU A 122 -0.02 -5.97 11.50
CA LEU A 122 0.69 -4.79 12.01
C LEU A 122 1.60 -5.13 13.20
N PHE A 123 1.16 -6.00 14.11
CA PHE A 123 2.02 -6.48 15.21
C PHE A 123 3.21 -7.28 14.70
N GLU A 124 3.02 -8.13 13.69
CA GLU A 124 4.14 -8.83 13.04
C GLU A 124 5.14 -7.83 12.45
N MET A 125 4.67 -6.80 11.74
CA MET A 125 5.54 -5.76 11.18
C MET A 125 6.32 -5.01 12.26
N ILE A 126 5.68 -4.66 13.38
CA ILE A 126 6.38 -4.04 14.53
C ILE A 126 7.48 -4.97 15.08
N ASN A 127 7.23 -6.28 15.12
CA ASN A 127 8.25 -7.23 15.59
C ASN A 127 9.44 -7.30 14.61
N LYS A 128 9.21 -7.14 13.30
CA LYS A 128 10.29 -7.11 12.30
C LYS A 128 11.13 -5.83 12.33
N LEU A 129 10.62 -4.74 12.90
CA LEU A 129 11.37 -3.51 13.08
C LEU A 129 12.36 -3.60 14.23
N LYS A 130 13.51 -2.96 14.07
CA LYS A 130 14.41 -2.61 15.19
C LYS A 130 13.75 -1.58 16.10
N LYS A 131 14.26 -1.46 17.31
CA LYS A 131 13.88 -0.38 18.24
C LYS A 131 14.17 0.98 17.60
N GLY A 132 13.23 1.91 17.68
CA GLY A 132 13.30 3.20 16.98
C GLY A 132 13.01 3.13 15.47
N GLY A 133 12.75 1.94 14.93
CA GLY A 133 12.38 1.77 13.52
C GLY A 133 11.01 2.33 13.19
N LEU A 134 10.74 2.54 11.90
CA LEU A 134 9.57 3.25 11.39
C LEU A 134 8.72 2.37 10.48
N ILE A 135 7.40 2.33 10.70
CA ILE A 135 6.43 1.89 9.69
C ILE A 135 5.81 3.12 9.02
N SER A 136 5.79 3.14 7.69
CA SER A 136 5.09 4.12 6.86
C SER A 136 3.96 3.42 6.11
N ILE A 137 2.72 3.81 6.37
CA ILE A 137 1.52 3.18 5.80
C ILE A 137 0.78 4.20 4.95
N SER A 138 0.37 3.79 3.75
CA SER A 138 -0.54 4.53 2.89
C SER A 138 -1.77 3.69 2.56
N LEU A 139 -2.96 4.26 2.74
CA LEU A 139 -4.24 3.58 2.56
C LEU A 139 -5.18 4.40 1.68
N PRO A 140 -6.02 3.75 0.84
CA PRO A 140 -7.13 4.43 0.19
C PRO A 140 -8.19 4.77 1.23
N THR A 141 -8.90 5.89 1.05
CA THR A 141 -10.02 6.26 1.94
C THR A 141 -11.32 5.55 1.57
N ASP A 142 -11.25 4.34 1.03
CA ASP A 142 -12.43 3.52 0.70
C ASP A 142 -13.15 3.06 1.99
N PRO A 143 -14.46 3.30 2.17
CA PRO A 143 -15.48 3.79 1.24
C PRO A 143 -15.88 5.28 1.41
N GLY A 144 -14.95 6.20 1.59
CA GLY A 144 -15.23 7.64 1.68
C GLY A 144 -15.96 8.21 0.45
N LEU A 145 -16.64 9.34 0.59
CA LEU A 145 -17.48 9.91 -0.47
C LEU A 145 -16.67 10.24 -1.74
N LEU A 146 -15.54 10.93 -1.60
CA LEU A 146 -14.70 11.28 -2.75
C LEU A 146 -14.16 10.02 -3.47
N TRP A 147 -13.81 8.97 -2.71
CA TRP A 147 -13.42 7.68 -3.26
C TRP A 147 -14.54 7.01 -4.05
N ARG A 148 -15.79 7.04 -3.53
CA ARG A 148 -16.98 6.53 -4.23
C ARG A 148 -17.23 7.26 -5.55
N PHE A 149 -17.12 8.59 -5.55
CA PHE A 149 -17.26 9.39 -6.78
C PHE A 149 -16.16 9.04 -7.79
N GLY A 150 -14.90 8.96 -7.36
CA GLY A 150 -13.78 8.52 -8.21
C GLY A 150 -14.03 7.13 -8.82
N ARG A 151 -14.54 6.19 -8.04
CA ARG A 151 -14.89 4.83 -8.50
C ARG A 151 -16.02 4.84 -9.53
N LEU A 152 -17.07 5.65 -9.33
CA LEU A 152 -18.14 5.80 -10.31
C LEU A 152 -17.60 6.33 -11.64
N PHE A 153 -16.74 7.35 -11.59
CA PHE A 153 -16.12 7.92 -12.77
C PHE A 153 -15.23 6.91 -13.50
N THR A 154 -14.37 6.20 -12.78
CA THR A 154 -13.52 5.13 -13.33
C THR A 154 -14.35 4.01 -13.95
N LYS A 155 -15.44 3.61 -13.31
CA LYS A 155 -16.36 2.58 -13.79
C LYS A 155 -16.94 2.92 -15.15
N TYR A 156 -17.44 4.13 -15.35
CA TYR A 156 -18.09 4.52 -16.59
C TYR A 156 -17.13 4.79 -17.74
N ILE A 157 -15.97 5.38 -17.47
CA ILE A 157 -15.05 5.82 -18.54
C ILE A 157 -14.01 4.77 -18.87
N THR A 158 -13.46 4.08 -17.89
CA THR A 158 -12.26 3.26 -18.06
C THR A 158 -12.58 1.79 -18.30
N ILE A 159 -13.52 1.22 -17.54
CA ILE A 159 -13.76 -0.23 -17.54
C ILE A 159 -14.36 -0.69 -18.86
N LYS A 160 -15.33 0.05 -19.38
CA LYS A 160 -16.00 -0.29 -20.63
C LYS A 160 -15.08 -0.22 -21.84
N LYS A 161 -14.04 0.63 -21.81
CA LYS A 161 -13.09 0.82 -22.92
C LYS A 161 -11.82 -0.03 -22.82
N SER A 162 -11.31 -0.31 -21.63
CA SER A 162 -9.95 -0.82 -21.45
C SER A 162 -9.86 -2.28 -21.02
N TYR A 163 -10.83 -2.82 -20.29
CA TYR A 163 -10.68 -4.13 -19.65
C TYR A 163 -11.53 -5.25 -20.24
N ASN A 164 -12.51 -4.94 -21.07
CA ASN A 164 -13.47 -5.91 -21.63
C ASN A 164 -14.08 -6.84 -20.54
N ILE A 165 -14.37 -6.27 -19.37
CA ILE A 165 -15.09 -6.92 -18.26
C ILE A 165 -16.41 -6.19 -18.01
N SER A 166 -17.37 -6.91 -17.46
CA SER A 166 -18.64 -6.30 -17.08
C SER A 166 -18.45 -5.40 -15.85
N THR A 167 -19.30 -4.38 -15.74
CA THR A 167 -19.38 -3.51 -14.57
C THR A 167 -19.61 -4.31 -13.29
N ARG A 168 -20.42 -5.38 -13.37
CA ARG A 168 -20.72 -6.29 -12.26
C ARG A 168 -19.47 -7.06 -11.81
N ASP A 169 -18.65 -7.53 -12.74
CA ASP A 169 -17.41 -8.25 -12.43
C ASP A 169 -16.39 -7.33 -11.75
N PHE A 170 -16.32 -6.08 -12.21
CA PHE A 170 -15.48 -5.07 -11.57
C PHE A 170 -15.93 -4.76 -10.14
N GLU A 171 -17.22 -4.53 -9.91
CA GLU A 171 -17.76 -4.28 -8.57
C GLU A 171 -17.51 -5.46 -7.64
N TYR A 172 -17.72 -6.68 -8.12
CA TYR A 172 -17.43 -7.89 -7.37
C TYR A 172 -15.95 -8.01 -7.00
N MET A 173 -15.06 -7.72 -7.95
CA MET A 173 -13.63 -7.73 -7.73
C MET A 173 -13.25 -6.72 -6.62
N MET A 174 -13.66 -5.47 -6.77
CA MET A 174 -13.36 -4.42 -5.78
C MET A 174 -13.88 -4.79 -4.38
N ALA A 175 -15.09 -5.29 -4.27
CA ALA A 175 -15.68 -5.70 -3.01
C ALA A 175 -14.98 -6.93 -2.39
N SER A 176 -14.42 -7.81 -3.23
CA SER A 176 -13.74 -9.02 -2.75
C SER A 176 -12.27 -8.80 -2.39
N GLU A 177 -11.67 -7.71 -2.87
CA GLU A 177 -10.27 -7.36 -2.58
C GLU A 177 -10.16 -6.35 -1.43
N HIS A 178 -10.99 -5.30 -1.42
CA HIS A 178 -11.02 -4.32 -0.33
C HIS A 178 -11.91 -4.84 0.81
N ILE A 179 -11.38 -5.75 1.60
CA ILE A 179 -12.12 -6.39 2.70
C ILE A 179 -12.16 -5.53 3.97
N ASN A 180 -11.22 -4.58 4.11
CA ASN A 180 -11.17 -3.65 5.23
C ASN A 180 -11.54 -2.24 4.79
N SER A 181 -12.44 -1.59 5.54
CA SER A 181 -12.73 -0.18 5.35
C SER A 181 -11.66 0.69 6.00
N ILE A 182 -11.44 1.89 5.46
CA ILE A 182 -10.53 2.88 6.06
C ILE A 182 -10.92 3.22 7.50
N PHE A 183 -12.20 3.24 7.84
CA PHE A 183 -12.68 3.52 9.19
C PHE A 183 -12.19 2.48 10.20
N ASN A 184 -12.24 1.19 9.83
CA ASN A 184 -11.74 0.11 10.66
C ASN A 184 -10.23 0.21 10.80
N LEU A 185 -9.50 0.41 9.71
CA LEU A 185 -8.04 0.46 9.70
C LEU A 185 -7.49 1.63 10.54
N ILE A 186 -8.07 2.82 10.40
CA ILE A 186 -7.68 3.98 11.24
C ILE A 186 -7.94 3.68 12.71
N THR A 187 -9.08 3.06 13.04
CA THR A 187 -9.43 2.71 14.42
C THR A 187 -8.42 1.72 15.00
N ILE A 188 -8.09 0.64 14.28
CA ILE A 188 -7.09 -0.36 14.68
C ILE A 188 -5.73 0.30 14.91
N ILE A 189 -5.27 1.13 13.96
CA ILE A 189 -3.99 1.82 14.04
C ILE A 189 -3.93 2.76 15.26
N ARG A 190 -4.93 3.62 15.42
CA ARG A 190 -4.95 4.58 16.51
C ARG A 190 -5.09 3.96 17.89
N TYR A 191 -5.83 2.86 18.00
CA TYR A 191 -6.00 2.14 19.25
C TYR A 191 -4.69 1.46 19.69
N ASN A 192 -4.09 0.67 18.79
CA ASN A 192 -2.93 -0.17 19.14
C ASN A 192 -1.61 0.61 19.19
N PHE A 193 -1.51 1.73 18.49
CA PHE A 193 -0.27 2.51 18.39
C PHE A 193 -0.40 3.93 18.96
N LYS A 194 -1.33 4.13 19.90
CA LYS A 194 -1.48 5.40 20.63
C LYS A 194 -0.15 5.82 21.23
N GLY A 195 0.27 7.06 20.98
CA GLY A 195 1.55 7.61 21.49
C GLY A 195 2.79 7.17 20.67
N LYS A 196 2.63 6.31 19.67
CA LYS A 196 3.69 5.89 18.75
C LYS A 196 3.52 6.49 17.33
N ILE A 197 2.38 7.12 17.08
CA ILE A 197 2.11 7.78 15.80
C ILE A 197 2.90 9.08 15.72
N LEU A 198 3.84 9.13 14.78
CA LEU A 198 4.69 10.30 14.51
C LEU A 198 3.93 11.35 13.70
N LYS A 199 3.16 10.90 12.71
CA LYS A 199 2.42 11.77 11.79
C LYS A 199 1.25 11.04 11.15
N GLU A 200 0.16 11.78 10.92
CA GLU A 200 -0.98 11.37 10.10
C GLU A 200 -1.31 12.46 9.09
N ASP A 201 -1.49 12.09 7.82
CA ASP A 201 -1.93 12.98 6.75
C ASP A 201 -3.15 12.41 6.03
N PHE A 202 -4.11 13.28 5.72
CA PHE A 202 -5.26 13.00 4.87
C PHE A 202 -5.09 13.74 3.55
N LEU A 203 -5.05 13.05 2.44
CA LEU A 203 -4.64 13.61 1.15
C LEU A 203 -5.77 13.57 0.12
N PRO A 204 -5.90 14.59 -0.73
CA PRO A 204 -4.97 15.68 -0.97
C PRO A 204 -5.15 16.92 -0.08
N PHE A 205 -6.29 17.09 0.59
CA PHE A 205 -6.67 18.36 1.22
C PHE A 205 -6.02 18.63 2.59
N LYS A 206 -5.39 17.62 3.21
CA LYS A 206 -4.78 17.69 4.56
C LYS A 206 -5.75 18.06 5.69
N ILE A 207 -7.04 17.87 5.46
CA ILE A 207 -8.12 18.05 6.45
C ILE A 207 -8.46 16.65 6.98
N LYS A 208 -8.59 16.49 8.30
CA LYS A 208 -8.87 15.19 8.96
C LYS A 208 -10.32 14.71 8.76
N LEU A 209 -10.79 14.71 7.51
CA LEU A 209 -12.09 14.21 7.07
C LEU A 209 -11.87 13.16 5.97
N ILE A 210 -12.30 11.94 6.24
CA ILE A 210 -12.14 10.80 5.33
C ILE A 210 -12.86 11.05 4.02
N ASP A 211 -14.09 11.57 4.09
CA ASP A 211 -15.00 11.67 2.95
C ASP A 211 -14.54 12.60 1.83
N ILE A 212 -13.71 13.59 2.14
CA ILE A 212 -13.19 14.55 1.16
C ILE A 212 -11.77 14.21 0.70
N ASN A 213 -11.15 13.16 1.25
CA ASN A 213 -9.79 12.77 0.89
C ASN A 213 -9.79 11.44 0.12
N LEU A 214 -8.68 11.15 -0.56
CA LEU A 214 -8.47 9.92 -1.34
C LEU A 214 -7.51 8.96 -0.65
N PHE A 215 -6.58 9.48 0.15
CA PHE A 215 -5.56 8.68 0.83
C PHE A 215 -5.38 9.12 2.28
N TYR A 216 -5.00 8.16 3.09
CA TYR A 216 -4.56 8.34 4.46
C TYR A 216 -3.15 7.79 4.62
N ASN A 217 -2.22 8.64 5.04
CA ASN A 217 -0.84 8.26 5.31
C ASN A 217 -0.57 8.35 6.81
N VAL A 218 0.11 7.36 7.36
CA VAL A 218 0.49 7.34 8.78
C VAL A 218 1.89 6.77 8.98
N HIS A 219 2.60 7.33 9.95
CA HIS A 219 3.94 6.91 10.35
C HIS A 219 3.93 6.50 11.81
N ILE A 220 4.42 5.29 12.11
CA ILE A 220 4.43 4.67 13.45
C ILE A 220 5.87 4.32 13.80
N VAL A 221 6.32 4.73 14.98
CA VAL A 221 7.66 4.42 15.49
C VAL A 221 7.58 3.28 16.51
N LYS A 222 8.46 2.28 16.38
CA LYS A 222 8.65 1.24 17.40
C LYS A 222 9.42 1.83 18.57
N SER A 223 8.79 1.87 19.72
CA SER A 223 9.42 2.29 21.00
C SER A 223 10.28 1.19 21.62
#